data_d89bddd15dc9d69b58ea0a71f5dd055e
#
_entry.id   d89bddd15dc9d69b58ea0a71f5dd055e
#
_cell.length_a   1.000
_cell.length_b   1.000
_cell.length_c   1.000
_cell.angle_alpha   90.00
_cell.angle_beta   90.00
_cell.angle_gamma   90.00
#
_symmetry.space_group_name_H-M   'P 1'
#
loop_
_entity.id
_entity.type
_entity.pdbx_description
1 polymer ?
#
loop_
_entity_poly.entity_id
_entity_poly.type
_entity_poly.pdbx_seq_one_letter_code
_entity_poly.pdbx_strand_id
1 'polypeptide(L)' 'MPETRIDLLKKMLENEQADSFTIYALGLEYMSLNEFESARDAFEELKDKDPNYLPLY' A
#
# COMPACT_ATOMS: atom_id res chain seq x y z
N MET A 1 -9.61 2.01 20.53
CA MET A 1 -8.71 0.99 19.99
C MET A 1 -7.54 1.63 19.31
N PRO A 2 -6.36 1.13 19.53
CA PRO A 2 -5.21 1.66 18.80
C PRO A 2 -5.34 1.37 17.33
N GLU A 3 -4.93 2.31 16.53
CA GLU A 3 -4.94 2.14 15.08
C GLU A 3 -3.71 1.36 14.67
N THR A 4 -3.90 0.45 13.71
CA THR A 4 -2.77 -0.23 13.13
C THR A 4 -2.14 0.65 12.08
N ARG A 5 -0.96 0.25 11.61
CA ARG A 5 -0.33 0.94 10.50
C ARG A 5 -1.21 0.93 9.27
N ILE A 6 -1.90 -0.18 9.03
CA ILE A 6 -2.77 -0.26 7.88
C ILE A 6 -3.87 0.78 7.96
N ASP A 7 -4.45 0.96 9.15
CA ASP A 7 -5.49 1.97 9.33
C ASP A 7 -4.97 3.36 9.05
N LEU A 8 -3.77 3.66 9.53
CA LEU A 8 -3.17 4.96 9.28
C LEU A 8 -2.92 5.17 7.80
N LEU A 9 -2.41 4.16 7.13
CA LEU A 9 -2.12 4.28 5.70
C LEU A 9 -3.39 4.44 4.90
N LYS A 10 -4.46 3.76 5.29
CA LYS A 10 -5.73 3.93 4.60
C LYS A 10 -6.28 5.34 4.78
N LYS A 11 -6.09 5.92 5.96
CA LYS A 11 -6.51 7.30 6.17
C LYS A 11 -5.74 8.25 5.27
N MET A 12 -4.46 8.01 5.10
CA MET A 12 -3.67 8.83 4.21
C MET A 12 -4.16 8.73 2.77
N LEU A 13 -4.57 7.55 2.36
CA LEU A 13 -5.14 7.37 1.03
C LEU A 13 -6.43 8.16 0.87
N GLU A 14 -7.27 8.14 1.90
CA GLU A 14 -8.54 8.85 1.84
C GLU A 14 -8.36 10.35 1.76
N ASN A 15 -7.26 10.85 2.28
CA ASN A 15 -6.99 12.28 2.28
C ASN A 15 -6.31 12.74 1.00
N GLU A 16 -6.31 11.92 -0.01
CA GLU A 16 -5.71 12.24 -1.31
C GLU A 16 -4.23 12.55 -1.21
N GLN A 17 -3.62 12.13 -0.13
CA GLN A 17 -2.19 12.26 0.02
C GLN A 17 -1.49 10.97 -0.31
N ALA A 18 -2.22 10.08 -0.95
CA ALA A 18 -1.68 8.81 -1.33
C ALA A 18 -0.67 9.03 -2.43
N ASP A 19 0.55 8.74 -2.13
CA ASP A 19 1.58 8.71 -3.15
C ASP A 19 2.06 7.28 -3.28
N SER A 20 2.98 7.08 -4.19
CA SER A 20 3.47 5.74 -4.45
C SER A 20 4.08 5.12 -3.20
N PHE A 21 4.77 5.93 -2.40
CA PHE A 21 5.37 5.41 -1.18
C PHE A 21 4.32 4.88 -0.21
N THR A 22 3.21 5.61 -0.05
CA THR A 22 2.15 5.18 0.86
C THR A 22 1.54 3.86 0.40
N ILE A 23 1.28 3.73 -0.89
CA ILE A 23 0.71 2.49 -1.42
C ILE A 23 1.69 1.35 -1.23
N TYR A 24 2.97 1.60 -1.47
CA TYR A 24 4.00 0.58 -1.29
C TYR A 24 4.06 0.13 0.16
N ALA A 25 4.04 1.08 1.09
CA ALA A 25 4.09 0.75 2.51
C ALA A 25 2.87 -0.08 2.92
N LEU A 26 1.71 0.26 2.38
CA LEU A 26 0.51 -0.51 2.68
C LEU A 26 0.65 -1.95 2.19
N GLY A 27 1.17 -2.13 0.98
CA GLY A 27 1.40 -3.47 0.46
C GLY A 27 2.34 -4.27 1.33
N LEU A 28 3.41 -3.64 1.82
CA LEU A 28 4.35 -4.32 2.69
C LEU A 28 3.71 -4.73 4.02
N GLU A 29 2.85 -3.88 4.57
CA GLU A 29 2.15 -4.24 5.80
C GLU A 29 1.22 -5.43 5.58
N TYR A 30 0.52 -5.46 4.46
CA TYR A 30 -0.31 -6.60 4.15
C TYR A 30 0.52 -7.88 4.04
N MET A 31 1.70 -7.79 3.41
CA MET A 31 2.58 -8.95 3.33
C MET A 31 2.99 -9.42 4.71
N SER A 32 3.30 -8.48 5.59
CA SER A 32 3.69 -8.81 6.95
C SER A 32 2.59 -9.54 7.69
N LEU A 33 1.34 -9.27 7.36
CA LEU A 33 0.20 -9.91 7.99
C LEU A 33 -0.28 -11.12 7.23
N ASN A 34 0.45 -11.56 6.23
CA ASN A 34 0.05 -12.70 5.38
C ASN A 34 -1.24 -12.43 4.62
N GLU A 35 -1.57 -11.17 4.42
CA GLU A 35 -2.72 -10.78 3.60
C GLU A 35 -2.26 -10.62 2.16
N PHE A 36 -1.96 -11.74 1.54
CA PHE A 36 -1.28 -11.69 0.24
C PHE A 36 -2.15 -11.14 -0.87
N GLU A 37 -3.46 -11.43 -0.82
CA GLU A 37 -4.34 -10.89 -1.84
C GLU A 37 -4.44 -9.38 -1.75
N SER A 38 -4.56 -8.87 -0.53
CA SER A 38 -4.61 -7.44 -0.33
C SER A 38 -3.30 -6.78 -0.74
N ALA A 39 -2.19 -7.43 -0.41
CA ALA A 39 -0.89 -6.92 -0.80
C ALA A 39 -0.77 -6.85 -2.32
N ARG A 40 -1.22 -7.88 -3.00
CA ARG A 40 -1.17 -7.89 -4.45
C ARG A 40 -2.01 -6.76 -5.03
N ASP A 41 -3.21 -6.56 -4.47
CA ASP A 41 -4.05 -5.47 -4.95
C ASP A 41 -3.36 -4.13 -4.77
N ALA A 42 -2.72 -3.91 -3.63
CA ALA A 42 -2.01 -2.67 -3.38
C ALA A 42 -0.88 -2.48 -4.38
N PHE A 43 -0.12 -3.53 -4.63
CA PHE A 43 0.99 -3.41 -5.57
C PHE A 43 0.50 -3.23 -7.00
N GLU A 44 -0.62 -3.84 -7.37
CA GLU A 44 -1.17 -3.62 -8.69
C GLU A 44 -1.63 -2.19 -8.86
N GLU A 45 -2.25 -1.63 -7.84
CA GLU A 45 -2.63 -0.24 -7.87
C GLU A 45 -1.41 0.66 -8.00
N LEU A 46 -0.36 0.33 -7.29
CA LEU A 46 0.88 1.08 -7.38
C LEU A 46 1.46 1.01 -8.79
N LYS A 47 1.42 -0.16 -9.40
CA LYS A 47 1.93 -0.33 -10.73
C LYS A 47 1.14 0.50 -11.73
N ASP A 48 -0.17 0.58 -11.55
CA ASP A 48 -0.99 1.41 -12.44
C ASP A 48 -0.67 2.89 -12.25
N LYS A 49 -0.45 3.30 -11.01
CA LYS A 49 -0.22 4.69 -10.71
C LYS A 49 1.18 5.14 -11.06
N ASP A 50 2.15 4.28 -10.82
CA ASP A 50 3.55 4.61 -11.01
C ASP A 50 4.31 3.36 -11.41
N PRO A 51 4.26 3.00 -12.68
CA PRO A 51 4.85 1.73 -13.12
C PRO A 51 6.35 1.65 -12.92
N ASN A 52 7.01 2.79 -12.76
CA ASN A 52 8.45 2.79 -12.56
C ASN A 52 8.86 2.77 -11.10
N TYR A 53 7.89 2.78 -10.19
CA TYR A 53 8.21 2.85 -8.77
C TYR A 53 8.76 1.55 -8.23
N LEU A 54 8.28 0.41 -8.77
CA LEU A 54 8.71 -0.89 -8.30
C LEU A 54 9.74 -1.46 -9.26
N PRO A 55 11.00 -1.41 -8.92
CA PRO A 55 12.04 -1.95 -9.80
C PRO A 55 12.22 -3.43 -9.61
N LEU A 56 11.29 -4.03 -8.98
CA LEU A 56 11.49 -5.38 -8.52
C LEU A 56 11.27 -6.39 -9.55
N TYR A 57 10.95 -6.17 -10.40
CA TYR A 57 10.65 -7.26 -11.15
C TYR A 57 11.29 -7.36 -12.12
#